data_58be092fc72fb7a0375082311a7431be
#
_entry.id   58be092fc72fb7a0375082311a7431be
#
_cell.length_a   1.000
_cell.length_b   1.000
_cell.length_c   1.000
_cell.angle_alpha   90.00
_cell.angle_beta   90.00
_cell.angle_gamma   90.00
#
_symmetry.space_group_name_H-M   'P 1'
#
loop_
_entity.id
_entity.type
_entity.pdbx_description
1 polymer ?
#
loop_
_entity_poly.entity_id
_entity_poly.type
_entity_poly.pdbx_seq_one_letter_code
_entity_poly.pdbx_strand_id
1 'polypeptide(L)'
;GEVSEAGNVVNAVESLSGRPYGETKKLFGVPFAEFVKAALDMRYSWRIDRNQTIATRLATGAIYAYGNATTAPYIEQFYVGGANSIRAFTVRSIGPGRFRTEDENAYSFMDRVGEFKFEANLEYRGRLFGDCHAAVFLDAGNVWLLRPDASRPGAALSEASSLPRLLDQIAVGTGAGLRYDLSFLVVRFDVGIGLHLPYATERRGWYNIPR
;
A
#
# COMPACT_ATOMS: atom_id res chain seq x y z
N GLY A 1 -6.23 12.76 7.02
CA GLY A 1 -4.78 12.67 6.86
C GLY A 1 -4.12 12.49 8.22
N GLU A 2 -3.02 11.81 8.23
CA GLU A 2 -2.21 11.55 9.43
C GLU A 2 -0.77 11.97 9.14
N VAL A 3 -0.12 12.60 10.11
CA VAL A 3 1.31 12.88 10.11
C VAL A 3 1.87 12.41 11.43
N SER A 4 2.93 11.62 11.38
CA SER A 4 3.64 11.14 12.57
C SER A 4 5.14 11.24 12.38
N GLU A 5 5.85 11.42 13.50
CA GLU A 5 7.30 11.43 13.55
C GLU A 5 7.79 10.55 14.71
N ALA A 6 9.02 10.08 14.61
CA ALA A 6 9.69 9.40 15.70
C ALA A 6 11.19 9.72 15.72
N GLY A 7 11.77 9.70 16.92
CA GLY A 7 13.20 9.87 17.14
C GLY A 7 13.70 11.31 17.26
N ASN A 8 12.98 12.30 16.73
CA ASN A 8 13.44 13.70 16.68
C ASN A 8 13.73 14.29 18.05
N VAL A 9 12.87 14.07 19.05
CA VAL A 9 13.06 14.58 20.41
C VAL A 9 14.31 13.95 21.05
N VAL A 10 14.48 12.63 20.88
CA VAL A 10 15.64 11.90 21.40
C VAL A 10 16.91 12.39 20.72
N ASN A 11 16.88 12.59 19.40
CA ASN A 11 18.02 13.11 18.65
C ASN A 11 18.40 14.53 19.10
N ALA A 12 17.43 15.40 19.34
CA ALA A 12 17.67 16.76 19.83
C ALA A 12 18.35 16.75 21.21
N VAL A 13 17.87 15.91 22.13
CA VAL A 13 18.46 15.76 23.49
C VAL A 13 19.89 15.21 23.41
N GLU A 14 20.13 14.21 22.59
CA GLU A 14 21.47 13.63 22.38
C GLU A 14 22.43 14.62 21.72
N SER A 15 21.95 15.45 20.79
CA SER A 15 22.73 16.51 20.15
C SER A 15 23.13 17.61 21.12
N LEU A 16 22.24 17.99 22.05
CA LEU A 16 22.53 18.96 23.12
C LEU A 16 23.54 18.40 24.14
N SER A 17 23.67 17.08 24.28
CA SER A 17 24.68 16.45 25.14
C SER A 17 26.08 16.33 24.50
N GLY A 18 26.30 16.96 23.33
CA GLY A 18 27.63 17.12 22.72
C GLY A 18 28.07 15.94 21.83
N ARG A 19 27.18 15.04 21.46
CA ARG A 19 27.51 13.97 20.49
C ARG A 19 27.46 14.48 19.06
N PRO A 20 28.49 14.24 18.22
CA PRO A 20 28.54 14.75 16.86
C PRO A 20 27.41 14.18 15.99
N TYR A 21 26.95 15.00 15.06
CA TYR A 21 26.00 14.59 14.02
C TYR A 21 26.69 13.59 13.08
N GLY A 22 26.18 12.37 12.98
CA GLY A 22 26.75 11.33 12.11
C GLY A 22 27.20 10.06 12.83
N GLU A 23 27.34 10.07 14.14
CA GLU A 23 27.50 8.83 14.91
C GLU A 23 26.14 8.18 15.18
N THR A 24 26.10 6.84 15.14
CA THR A 24 24.89 6.10 15.49
C THR A 24 24.51 6.33 16.94
N LYS A 25 23.47 7.11 17.17
CA LYS A 25 22.97 7.44 18.51
C LYS A 25 22.17 6.29 19.07
N LYS A 26 22.32 6.03 20.37
CA LYS A 26 21.69 4.89 21.05
C LYS A 26 20.93 5.37 22.27
N LEU A 27 19.67 4.95 22.40
CA LEU A 27 18.90 5.12 23.62
C LEU A 27 18.95 3.81 24.40
N PHE A 28 19.45 3.87 25.66
CA PHE A 28 19.70 2.68 26.49
C PHE A 28 20.54 1.57 25.80
N GLY A 29 21.51 1.97 24.96
CA GLY A 29 22.37 1.03 24.24
C GLY A 29 21.80 0.48 22.93
N VAL A 30 20.54 0.79 22.58
CA VAL A 30 19.87 0.35 21.35
C VAL A 30 19.76 1.51 20.37
N PRO A 31 20.16 1.34 19.08
CA PRO A 31 19.93 2.33 18.05
C PRO A 31 18.42 2.59 17.89
N PHE A 32 18.01 3.86 17.85
CA PHE A 32 16.62 4.22 17.56
C PHE A 32 16.47 4.71 16.13
N ALA A 33 15.30 4.49 15.55
CA ALA A 33 14.98 4.95 14.20
C ALA A 33 14.41 6.36 14.24
N GLU A 34 14.86 7.19 13.30
CA GLU A 34 14.32 8.52 13.05
C GLU A 34 13.58 8.49 11.71
N PHE A 35 12.32 8.88 11.74
CA PHE A 35 11.52 8.96 10.51
C PHE A 35 10.40 10.00 10.64
N VAL A 36 9.95 10.46 9.49
CA VAL A 36 8.70 11.19 9.31
C VAL A 36 7.78 10.39 8.40
N LYS A 37 6.52 10.29 8.76
CA LYS A 37 5.48 9.56 8.03
C LYS A 37 4.30 10.47 7.80
N ALA A 38 3.79 10.50 6.59
CA ALA A 38 2.57 11.19 6.21
C ALA A 38 1.67 10.22 5.44
N ALA A 39 0.38 10.21 5.78
CA ALA A 39 -0.61 9.40 5.10
C ALA A 39 -1.90 10.18 4.86
N LEU A 40 -2.50 9.98 3.70
CA LEU A 40 -3.75 10.58 3.27
C LEU A 40 -4.69 9.49 2.77
N ASP A 41 -5.91 9.48 3.28
CA ASP A 41 -7.00 8.61 2.83
C ASP A 41 -8.21 9.52 2.52
N MET A 42 -8.53 9.65 1.25
CA MET A 42 -9.66 10.44 0.76
C MET A 42 -10.73 9.49 0.26
N ARG A 43 -11.96 9.70 0.72
CA ARG A 43 -13.13 8.91 0.30
C ARG A 43 -14.22 9.85 -0.15
N TYR A 44 -14.77 9.54 -1.32
CA TYR A 44 -15.88 10.30 -1.87
C TYR A 44 -16.96 9.34 -2.36
N SER A 45 -18.19 9.65 -2.05
CA SER A 45 -19.36 8.89 -2.50
C SER A 45 -20.32 9.80 -3.24
N TRP A 46 -20.53 9.51 -4.50
CA TRP A 46 -21.48 10.22 -5.34
C TRP A 46 -22.76 9.39 -5.51
N ARG A 47 -23.85 9.89 -4.96
CA ARG A 47 -25.15 9.30 -5.16
C ARG A 47 -25.74 9.77 -6.50
N ILE A 48 -25.88 8.86 -7.44
CA ILE A 48 -26.47 9.13 -8.77
C ILE A 48 -27.98 9.28 -8.61
N ASP A 49 -28.61 8.32 -7.92
CA ASP A 49 -30.02 8.32 -7.58
C ASP A 49 -30.28 7.61 -6.25
N ARG A 50 -31.54 7.26 -5.95
CA ARG A 50 -31.92 6.56 -4.71
C ARG A 50 -31.38 5.13 -4.61
N ASN A 51 -31.03 4.54 -5.75
CA ASN A 51 -30.65 3.14 -5.86
C ASN A 51 -29.20 2.93 -6.29
N GLN A 52 -28.49 4.00 -6.70
CA GLN A 52 -27.16 3.90 -7.33
C GLN A 52 -26.18 4.87 -6.67
N THR A 53 -24.99 4.37 -6.40
CA THR A 53 -23.91 5.16 -5.80
C THR A 53 -22.56 4.76 -6.42
N ILE A 54 -21.74 5.75 -6.73
CA ILE A 54 -20.33 5.55 -7.03
C ILE A 54 -19.53 5.93 -5.78
N ALA A 55 -18.72 5.01 -5.30
CA ALA A 55 -17.80 5.23 -4.20
C ALA A 55 -16.36 5.20 -4.72
N THR A 56 -15.58 6.19 -4.33
CA THR A 56 -14.16 6.28 -4.67
C THR A 56 -13.32 6.42 -3.42
N ARG A 57 -12.12 5.87 -3.46
CA ARG A 57 -11.11 6.05 -2.43
C ARG A 57 -9.76 6.27 -3.08
N LEU A 58 -9.02 7.25 -2.61
CA LEU A 58 -7.62 7.46 -2.92
C LEU A 58 -6.84 7.46 -1.61
N ALA A 59 -5.91 6.52 -1.47
CA ALA A 59 -5.03 6.46 -0.32
C ALA A 59 -3.58 6.51 -0.77
N THR A 60 -2.81 7.39 -0.16
CA THR A 60 -1.37 7.53 -0.41
C THR A 60 -0.65 7.77 0.90
N GLY A 61 0.62 7.42 0.95
CA GLY A 61 1.45 7.68 2.12
C GLY A 61 2.92 7.55 1.79
N ALA A 62 3.72 8.28 2.52
CA ALA A 62 5.16 8.21 2.46
C ALA A 62 5.75 8.19 3.87
N ILE A 63 6.82 7.41 4.05
CA ILE A 63 7.64 7.38 5.25
C ILE A 63 9.09 7.55 4.84
N TYR A 64 9.77 8.51 5.42
CA TYR A 64 11.17 8.79 5.13
C TYR A 64 12.00 8.67 6.39
N ALA A 65 12.92 7.70 6.38
CA ALA A 65 13.89 7.50 7.45
C ALA A 65 15.13 8.38 7.21
N TYR A 66 15.68 8.93 8.29
CA TYR A 66 16.87 9.78 8.25
C TYR A 66 17.69 9.61 9.54
N GLY A 67 18.78 10.36 9.67
CA GLY A 67 19.64 10.32 10.86
C GLY A 67 20.22 8.92 11.09
N ASN A 68 19.85 8.31 12.18
CA ASN A 68 20.31 6.98 12.59
C ASN A 68 19.86 5.81 11.71
N ALA A 69 18.76 5.99 10.95
CA ALA A 69 18.16 4.92 10.18
C ALA A 69 18.20 5.22 8.68
N THR A 70 18.61 4.24 7.89
CA THR A 70 18.56 4.31 6.43
C THR A 70 17.25 3.78 5.86
N THR A 71 16.52 2.99 6.64
CA THR A 71 15.24 2.38 6.28
C THR A 71 14.26 2.52 7.44
N ALA A 72 13.00 2.79 7.13
CA ALA A 72 11.96 2.87 8.13
C ALA A 72 11.72 1.52 8.83
N PRO A 73 11.36 1.50 10.12
CA PRO A 73 11.02 0.27 10.82
C PRO A 73 9.92 -0.49 10.08
N TYR A 74 10.05 -1.81 9.96
CA TYR A 74 9.12 -2.68 9.25
C TYR A 74 7.65 -2.47 9.65
N ILE A 75 7.39 -2.30 10.94
CA ILE A 75 6.03 -2.12 11.46
C ILE A 75 5.37 -0.81 10.98
N GLU A 76 6.17 0.19 10.62
CA GLU A 76 5.70 1.49 10.15
C GLU A 76 5.58 1.56 8.63
N GLN A 77 6.19 0.62 7.90
CA GLN A 77 6.15 0.58 6.45
C GLN A 77 4.75 0.24 5.93
N PHE A 78 4.46 0.71 4.73
CA PHE A 78 3.18 0.47 4.06
C PHE A 78 3.17 -0.87 3.34
N TYR A 79 1.97 -1.41 3.19
CA TYR A 79 1.67 -2.58 2.37
C TYR A 79 0.34 -2.39 1.64
N VAL A 80 0.09 -3.21 0.63
CA VAL A 80 -1.17 -3.25 -0.13
C VAL A 80 -1.70 -4.68 -0.23
N GLY A 81 -2.97 -4.79 -0.68
CA GLY A 81 -3.71 -6.04 -0.78
C GLY A 81 -4.66 -6.28 0.39
N GLY A 82 -5.60 -7.17 0.19
CA GLY A 82 -6.65 -7.51 1.15
C GLY A 82 -7.95 -6.74 0.95
N ALA A 83 -8.96 -7.13 1.73
CA ALA A 83 -10.35 -6.73 1.55
C ALA A 83 -10.63 -5.21 1.63
N ASN A 84 -9.74 -4.43 2.24
CA ASN A 84 -9.87 -2.98 2.39
C ASN A 84 -8.82 -2.19 1.59
N SER A 85 -8.08 -2.87 0.69
CA SER A 85 -7.03 -2.32 -0.15
C SER A 85 -7.31 -2.72 -1.60
N ILE A 86 -6.50 -3.59 -2.21
CA ILE A 86 -6.73 -4.14 -3.55
C ILE A 86 -7.35 -5.54 -3.37
N ARG A 87 -8.67 -5.64 -3.49
CA ARG A 87 -9.47 -6.82 -3.07
C ARG A 87 -9.17 -8.12 -3.82
N ALA A 88 -8.64 -8.01 -5.04
CA ALA A 88 -8.26 -9.16 -5.86
C ALA A 88 -6.96 -9.85 -5.39
N PHE A 89 -6.26 -9.28 -4.43
CA PHE A 89 -4.96 -9.75 -3.96
C PHE A 89 -4.97 -9.94 -2.45
N THR A 90 -4.25 -10.94 -1.98
CA THR A 90 -4.09 -11.17 -0.54
C THR A 90 -3.26 -10.05 0.12
N VAL A 91 -3.39 -9.93 1.42
CA VAL A 91 -2.62 -8.95 2.20
C VAL A 91 -1.13 -9.16 2.00
N ARG A 92 -0.37 -8.10 1.69
CA ARG A 92 1.08 -8.16 1.46
C ARG A 92 1.47 -9.12 0.35
N SER A 93 0.72 -9.17 -0.74
CA SER A 93 1.07 -10.00 -1.89
C SER A 93 1.63 -9.21 -3.07
N ILE A 94 1.58 -7.87 -3.00
CA ILE A 94 2.00 -6.96 -4.07
C ILE A 94 3.11 -6.04 -3.58
N GLY A 95 4.09 -5.78 -4.46
CA GLY A 95 5.20 -4.86 -4.25
C GLY A 95 6.38 -5.48 -3.49
N PRO A 96 7.39 -4.66 -3.17
CA PRO A 96 7.55 -3.27 -3.60
C PRO A 96 7.93 -3.14 -5.08
N GLY A 97 7.33 -2.18 -5.78
CA GLY A 97 7.58 -1.92 -7.19
C GLY A 97 7.38 -3.14 -8.07
N ARG A 98 8.41 -3.52 -8.82
CA ARG A 98 8.45 -4.75 -9.66
C ARG A 98 9.18 -5.92 -9.00
N PHE A 99 9.65 -5.74 -7.77
CA PHE A 99 10.36 -6.80 -7.05
C PHE A 99 9.42 -7.95 -6.72
N ARG A 100 9.89 -9.16 -6.98
CA ARG A 100 9.25 -10.41 -6.57
C ARG A 100 10.30 -11.31 -5.93
N THR A 101 9.99 -11.82 -4.76
CA THR A 101 10.81 -12.85 -4.11
C THR A 101 10.70 -14.14 -4.91
N GLU A 102 11.84 -14.71 -5.32
CA GLU A 102 11.87 -15.97 -6.09
C GLU A 102 11.49 -17.17 -5.22
N ASP A 103 11.91 -17.15 -3.95
CA ASP A 103 11.55 -18.19 -2.98
C ASP A 103 10.29 -17.81 -2.21
N GLU A 104 9.16 -18.40 -2.55
CA GLU A 104 7.92 -18.27 -1.76
C GLU A 104 8.01 -19.12 -0.48
N ASN A 105 8.75 -18.62 0.51
CA ASN A 105 8.78 -19.20 1.86
C ASN A 105 7.78 -18.48 2.80
N ALA A 106 7.62 -19.06 4.01
CA ALA A 106 6.68 -18.52 5.00
C ALA A 106 6.96 -17.08 5.45
N TYR A 107 8.12 -16.51 5.12
CA TYR A 107 8.54 -15.15 5.49
C TYR A 107 8.60 -14.17 4.31
N SER A 108 8.29 -14.60 3.09
CA SER A 108 8.34 -13.75 1.88
C SER A 108 7.42 -12.53 1.96
N PHE A 109 6.39 -12.57 2.81
CA PHE A 109 5.52 -11.41 3.06
C PHE A 109 6.24 -10.25 3.76
N MET A 110 7.36 -10.49 4.45
CA MET A 110 8.15 -9.44 5.11
C MET A 110 8.83 -8.52 4.10
N ASP A 111 9.17 -9.02 2.93
CA ASP A 111 9.82 -8.24 1.89
C ASP A 111 8.82 -7.39 1.07
N ARG A 112 7.52 -7.65 1.23
CA ARG A 112 6.45 -7.01 0.45
C ARG A 112 5.85 -5.80 1.17
N VAL A 113 6.73 -4.91 1.59
CA VAL A 113 6.41 -3.62 2.22
C VAL A 113 7.19 -2.51 1.54
N GLY A 114 6.75 -1.27 1.70
CA GLY A 114 7.40 -0.13 1.08
C GLY A 114 7.30 1.14 1.90
N GLU A 115 8.08 2.13 1.50
CA GLU A 115 8.14 3.45 2.15
C GLU A 115 7.20 4.46 1.48
N PHE A 116 6.74 4.18 0.26
CA PHE A 116 5.71 4.95 -0.43
C PHE A 116 4.57 4.03 -0.85
N LYS A 117 3.33 4.48 -0.66
CA LYS A 117 2.11 3.74 -1.01
C LYS A 117 1.20 4.59 -1.88
N PHE A 118 0.60 3.94 -2.88
CA PHE A 118 -0.51 4.48 -3.65
C PHE A 118 -1.60 3.42 -3.80
N GLU A 119 -2.84 3.79 -3.52
CA GLU A 119 -4.05 2.98 -3.74
C GLU A 119 -5.17 3.84 -4.31
N ALA A 120 -5.87 3.32 -5.29
CA ALA A 120 -7.08 3.90 -5.85
C ALA A 120 -8.16 2.82 -5.95
N ASN A 121 -9.34 3.10 -5.44
CA ASN A 121 -10.48 2.20 -5.48
C ASN A 121 -11.67 2.92 -6.10
N LEU A 122 -12.36 2.26 -7.01
CA LEU A 122 -13.63 2.70 -7.60
C LEU A 122 -14.65 1.60 -7.42
N GLU A 123 -15.83 1.92 -6.90
CA GLU A 123 -16.90 0.96 -6.70
C GLU A 123 -18.24 1.57 -7.13
N TYR A 124 -18.92 0.90 -8.04
CA TYR A 124 -20.31 1.18 -8.36
C TYR A 124 -21.21 0.25 -7.56
N ARG A 125 -22.21 0.80 -6.90
CA ARG A 125 -23.23 0.08 -6.12
C ARG A 125 -24.60 0.32 -6.69
N GLY A 126 -25.33 -0.74 -6.99
CA GLY A 126 -26.71 -0.72 -7.42
C GLY A 126 -27.59 -1.51 -6.48
N ARG A 127 -28.76 -0.97 -6.09
CA ARG A 127 -29.73 -1.68 -5.28
C ARG A 127 -30.37 -2.81 -6.09
N LEU A 128 -30.41 -4.02 -5.53
CA LEU A 128 -31.07 -5.18 -6.13
C LEU A 128 -32.51 -5.30 -5.60
N PHE A 129 -32.65 -5.54 -4.32
CA PHE A 129 -33.95 -5.66 -3.63
C PHE A 129 -33.76 -5.40 -2.12
N GLY A 130 -34.78 -4.85 -1.48
CA GLY A 130 -34.72 -4.52 -0.06
C GLY A 130 -33.45 -3.72 0.29
N ASP A 131 -32.68 -4.22 1.22
CA ASP A 131 -31.41 -3.62 1.67
C ASP A 131 -30.18 -4.32 1.05
N CYS A 132 -30.41 -5.13 0.00
CA CYS A 132 -29.35 -5.80 -0.75
C CYS A 132 -28.90 -4.95 -1.94
N HIS A 133 -27.58 -4.73 -2.04
CA HIS A 133 -26.95 -4.01 -3.13
C HIS A 133 -25.90 -4.88 -3.82
N ALA A 134 -25.89 -4.89 -5.15
CA ALA A 134 -24.76 -5.39 -5.94
C ALA A 134 -23.68 -4.32 -6.02
N ALA A 135 -22.45 -4.75 -6.08
CA ALA A 135 -21.31 -3.88 -6.33
C ALA A 135 -20.41 -4.47 -7.43
N VAL A 136 -19.84 -3.62 -8.26
CA VAL A 136 -18.70 -3.93 -9.11
C VAL A 136 -17.58 -2.95 -8.79
N PHE A 137 -16.35 -3.41 -8.82
CA PHE A 137 -15.24 -2.59 -8.38
C PHE A 137 -14.00 -2.75 -9.26
N LEU A 138 -13.18 -1.71 -9.22
CA LEU A 138 -11.85 -1.65 -9.80
C LEU A 138 -10.91 -1.09 -8.74
N ASP A 139 -9.89 -1.85 -8.38
CA ASP A 139 -8.88 -1.46 -7.40
C ASP A 139 -7.51 -1.44 -8.08
N ALA A 140 -6.70 -0.44 -7.75
CA ALA A 140 -5.36 -0.30 -8.27
C ALA A 140 -4.41 0.20 -7.19
N GLY A 141 -3.15 -0.22 -7.22
CA GLY A 141 -2.14 0.30 -6.30
C GLY A 141 -0.88 -0.53 -6.25
N ASN A 142 0.10 0.00 -5.53
CA ASN A 142 1.36 -0.67 -5.19
C ASN A 142 2.03 0.06 -4.02
N VAL A 143 3.13 -0.52 -3.54
CA VAL A 143 4.09 0.12 -2.64
C VAL A 143 5.46 0.17 -3.29
N TRP A 144 6.30 1.11 -2.88
CA TRP A 144 7.67 1.29 -3.38
C TRP A 144 8.61 1.64 -2.24
N LEU A 145 9.88 1.34 -2.43
CA LEU A 145 10.95 1.93 -1.63
C LEU A 145 11.26 3.34 -2.14
N LEU A 146 11.66 4.24 -1.25
CA LEU A 146 12.11 5.58 -1.64
C LEU A 146 13.58 5.57 -2.06
N ARG A 147 14.35 4.60 -1.57
CA ARG A 147 15.77 4.41 -1.90
C ARG A 147 15.98 3.08 -2.60
N PRO A 148 16.89 3.00 -3.61
CA PRO A 148 17.27 1.74 -4.21
C PRO A 148 17.87 0.78 -3.18
N ASP A 149 17.51 -0.49 -3.29
CA ASP A 149 18.01 -1.56 -2.45
C ASP A 149 18.56 -2.68 -3.34
N ALA A 150 19.85 -2.96 -3.22
CA ALA A 150 20.51 -3.98 -4.04
C ALA A 150 19.93 -5.40 -3.84
N SER A 151 19.34 -5.67 -2.68
CA SER A 151 18.67 -6.95 -2.40
C SER A 151 17.27 -7.04 -3.02
N ARG A 152 16.69 -5.90 -3.43
CA ARG A 152 15.33 -5.80 -3.99
C ARG A 152 15.31 -4.96 -5.27
N PRO A 153 15.93 -5.42 -6.36
CA PRO A 153 16.01 -4.69 -7.61
C PRO A 153 14.60 -4.45 -8.20
N GLY A 154 14.36 -3.23 -8.68
CA GLY A 154 13.06 -2.81 -9.20
C GLY A 154 12.04 -2.42 -8.13
N ALA A 155 12.43 -2.38 -6.85
CA ALA A 155 11.57 -2.02 -5.73
C ALA A 155 11.42 -0.50 -5.54
N ALA A 156 12.43 0.29 -5.95
CA ALA A 156 12.43 1.72 -5.69
C ALA A 156 11.62 2.51 -6.72
N LEU A 157 10.95 3.55 -6.23
CA LEU A 157 10.17 4.48 -7.07
C LEU A 157 11.05 5.17 -8.12
N SER A 158 12.30 5.48 -7.78
CA SER A 158 13.28 6.11 -8.68
C SER A 158 13.71 5.22 -9.85
N GLU A 159 13.53 3.90 -9.75
CA GLU A 159 13.83 2.95 -10.83
C GLU A 159 12.74 2.93 -11.90
N ALA A 160 11.57 3.53 -11.64
CA ALA A 160 10.55 3.82 -12.63
C ALA A 160 10.93 5.08 -13.42
N SER A 161 11.82 4.96 -14.39
CA SER A 161 12.43 6.08 -15.14
C SER A 161 11.45 6.89 -16.02
N SER A 162 10.17 6.50 -16.09
CA SER A 162 9.12 7.19 -16.85
C SER A 162 7.73 6.88 -16.35
N LEU A 163 6.76 7.78 -16.63
CA LEU A 163 5.36 7.56 -16.25
C LEU A 163 4.77 6.24 -16.78
N PRO A 164 4.98 5.82 -18.04
CA PRO A 164 4.51 4.52 -18.50
C PRO A 164 5.08 3.35 -17.70
N ARG A 165 6.37 3.40 -17.31
CA ARG A 165 6.99 2.36 -16.49
C ARG A 165 6.46 2.36 -15.06
N LEU A 166 6.09 3.51 -14.52
CA LEU A 166 5.44 3.61 -13.22
C LEU A 166 4.03 3.00 -13.26
N LEU A 167 3.26 3.30 -14.30
CA LEU A 167 1.92 2.71 -14.51
C LEU A 167 1.99 1.19 -14.67
N ASP A 168 3.04 0.67 -15.32
CA ASP A 168 3.30 -0.76 -15.48
C ASP A 168 3.67 -1.46 -14.15
N GLN A 169 3.94 -0.68 -13.10
CA GLN A 169 4.18 -1.19 -11.75
C GLN A 169 2.91 -1.22 -10.88
N ILE A 170 1.78 -0.72 -11.38
CA ILE A 170 0.54 -0.69 -10.60
C ILE A 170 -0.19 -2.03 -10.76
N ALA A 171 -0.43 -2.72 -9.66
CA ALA A 171 -1.34 -3.87 -9.64
C ALA A 171 -2.77 -3.39 -9.84
N VAL A 172 -3.54 -4.11 -10.66
CA VAL A 172 -4.94 -3.80 -10.94
C VAL A 172 -5.79 -5.04 -10.70
N GLY A 173 -6.86 -4.89 -9.98
CA GLY A 173 -7.85 -5.93 -9.73
C GLY A 173 -9.26 -5.43 -9.93
N THR A 174 -10.15 -6.31 -10.33
CA THR A 174 -11.57 -6.05 -10.47
C THR A 174 -12.39 -7.14 -9.80
N GLY A 175 -13.67 -6.93 -9.66
CA GLY A 175 -14.56 -7.94 -9.13
C GLY A 175 -15.97 -7.44 -8.93
N ALA A 176 -16.78 -8.34 -8.37
CA ALA A 176 -18.15 -8.05 -8.01
C ALA A 176 -18.41 -8.49 -6.56
N GLY A 177 -19.42 -7.92 -5.94
CA GLY A 177 -19.78 -8.27 -4.59
C GLY A 177 -21.22 -7.92 -4.25
N LEU A 178 -21.63 -8.40 -3.09
CA LEU A 178 -22.91 -8.10 -2.47
C LEU A 178 -22.70 -7.31 -1.19
N ARG A 179 -23.61 -6.40 -0.92
CA ARG A 179 -23.69 -5.60 0.30
C ARG A 179 -25.09 -5.77 0.89
N TYR A 180 -25.17 -6.24 2.10
CA TYR A 180 -26.45 -6.36 2.81
C TYR A 180 -26.41 -5.47 4.05
N ASP A 181 -27.27 -4.44 4.05
CA ASP A 181 -27.35 -3.49 5.15
C ASP A 181 -28.37 -3.96 6.18
N LEU A 182 -27.90 -4.28 7.39
CA LEU A 182 -28.72 -4.71 8.53
C LEU A 182 -28.98 -3.54 9.51
N SER A 183 -28.80 -2.28 9.09
CA SER A 183 -28.94 -1.06 9.89
C SER A 183 -27.86 -0.88 10.97
N PHE A 184 -27.46 -1.92 11.69
CA PHE A 184 -26.41 -1.89 12.71
C PHE A 184 -25.07 -2.43 12.21
N LEU A 185 -25.05 -3.16 11.09
CA LEU A 185 -23.84 -3.63 10.41
C LEU A 185 -24.12 -3.84 8.91
N VAL A 186 -23.08 -3.74 8.10
CA VAL A 186 -23.13 -4.07 6.68
C VAL A 186 -22.30 -5.34 6.43
N VAL A 187 -22.98 -6.41 6.00
CA VAL A 187 -22.32 -7.64 5.55
C VAL A 187 -21.86 -7.44 4.11
N ARG A 188 -20.58 -7.73 3.85
CA ARG A 188 -19.98 -7.58 2.54
C ARG A 188 -19.36 -8.90 2.07
N PHE A 189 -19.71 -9.31 0.87
CA PHE A 189 -19.10 -10.43 0.18
C PHE A 189 -18.55 -9.97 -1.17
N ASP A 190 -17.27 -10.17 -1.40
CA ASP A 190 -16.58 -9.77 -2.63
C ASP A 190 -15.87 -10.96 -3.27
N VAL A 191 -15.94 -11.06 -4.61
CA VAL A 191 -15.11 -11.92 -5.43
C VAL A 191 -14.25 -11.05 -6.33
N GLY A 192 -12.95 -11.16 -6.22
CA GLY A 192 -11.98 -10.36 -6.98
C GLY A 192 -11.11 -11.19 -7.89
N ILE A 193 -10.75 -10.61 -9.03
CA ILE A 193 -9.85 -11.18 -10.04
C ILE A 193 -8.74 -10.18 -10.32
N GLY A 194 -7.47 -10.63 -10.25
CA GLY A 194 -6.31 -9.82 -10.63
C GLY A 194 -6.26 -9.64 -12.15
N LEU A 195 -6.26 -8.39 -12.60
CA LEU A 195 -6.13 -8.04 -14.01
C LEU A 195 -4.69 -7.78 -14.42
N HIS A 196 -3.92 -7.13 -13.55
CA HIS A 196 -2.54 -6.76 -13.81
C HIS A 196 -1.67 -6.98 -12.56
N LEU A 197 -0.49 -7.56 -12.76
CA LEU A 197 0.56 -7.73 -11.76
C LEU A 197 1.78 -6.89 -12.15
N PRO A 198 2.47 -6.24 -11.20
CA PRO A 198 3.63 -5.41 -11.49
C PRO A 198 4.89 -6.20 -11.86
N TYR A 199 4.83 -7.52 -11.87
CA TYR A 199 5.96 -8.40 -12.09
C TYR A 199 6.14 -8.74 -13.57
N ALA A 200 7.38 -9.13 -13.93
CA ALA A 200 7.66 -9.68 -15.25
C ALA A 200 6.94 -11.02 -15.42
N THR A 201 6.03 -11.07 -16.39
CA THR A 201 5.29 -12.27 -16.76
C THR A 201 5.32 -12.42 -18.27
N GLU A 202 4.98 -13.60 -18.80
CA GLU A 202 4.92 -13.85 -20.25
C GLU A 202 3.98 -12.88 -20.99
N ARG A 203 2.97 -12.32 -20.32
CA ARG A 203 1.97 -11.38 -20.86
C ARG A 203 2.11 -9.97 -20.32
N ARG A 204 3.31 -9.53 -19.97
CA ARG A 204 3.58 -8.19 -19.42
C ARG A 204 2.70 -7.83 -18.21
N GLY A 205 2.43 -8.79 -17.33
CA GLY A 205 1.61 -8.60 -16.14
C GLY A 205 0.10 -8.74 -16.33
N TRP A 206 -0.41 -8.71 -17.55
CA TRP A 206 -1.85 -8.76 -17.81
C TRP A 206 -2.41 -10.19 -17.83
N TYR A 207 -3.60 -10.36 -17.20
CA TYR A 207 -4.35 -11.62 -17.18
C TYR A 207 -3.56 -12.83 -16.64
N ASN A 208 -2.79 -12.61 -15.59
CA ASN A 208 -2.15 -13.71 -14.88
C ASN A 208 -3.15 -14.37 -13.92
N ILE A 209 -4.04 -15.19 -14.46
CA ILE A 209 -4.77 -16.15 -13.65
C ILE A 209 -3.83 -17.34 -13.48
N PRO A 210 -3.44 -17.74 -12.25
CA PRO A 210 -2.70 -18.98 -12.04
C PRO A 210 -3.51 -20.13 -12.60
N ARG A 211 -2.88 -20.95 -13.41
CA ARG A 211 -3.47 -22.23 -13.86
C ARG A 211 -3.43 -23.25 -12.75
#